data_ee3c1656315f8a756d5de5c7b8a1ea31
#
_entry.id   ee3c1656315f8a756d5de5c7b8a1ea31
#
_cell.length_a   1.000
_cell.length_b   1.000
_cell.length_c   1.000
_cell.angle_alpha   90.00
_cell.angle_beta   90.00
_cell.angle_gamma   90.00
#
_symmetry.space_group_name_H-M   'P 1'
#
loop_
_entity.id
_entity.type
_entity.pdbx_description
1 polymer ?
#
loop_
_entity_poly.entity_id
_entity_poly.type
_entity_poly.pdbx_seq_one_letter_code
_entity_poly.pdbx_strand_id
1 'polypeptide(L)'
;MSAIIKCHHQKEADMATRVEIRCINKSDHINPYERILNVGGVNADGTRWKLSQTEAIHCIVEDSYLFYVRQEGKIVYVVVANQSGWKYLKTTTDGDQPDHLLSLPECPATKW
;
A
#
# COMPACT_ATOMS: atom_id res chain seq x y z
N MET A 1 -2.71 21.71 2.14
CA MET A 1 -3.28 21.15 1.76
C MET A 1 -3.14 19.79 1.45
N SER A 2 -2.96 19.33 0.57
CA SER A 2 -3.09 17.99 0.32
C SER A 2 -2.19 17.09 0.99
N ALA A 3 -2.67 16.10 1.56
CA ALA A 3 -1.89 15.08 2.15
C ALA A 3 -1.84 13.85 1.30
N ILE A 4 -2.38 13.93 0.13
CA ILE A 4 -2.51 12.75 -0.69
C ILE A 4 -1.31 12.55 -1.56
N ILE A 5 -0.78 11.33 -1.56
CA ILE A 5 0.25 10.94 -2.49
C ILE A 5 -0.41 10.66 -3.81
N LYS A 6 0.13 11.21 -4.86
CA LYS A 6 -0.41 10.96 -6.17
C LYS A 6 0.55 10.13 -6.97
N CYS A 7 -0.01 9.13 -7.63
CA CYS A 7 0.78 8.26 -8.46
C CYS A 7 0.90 8.90 -9.84
N HIS A 8 2.08 9.28 -10.22
CA HIS A 8 2.28 9.79 -11.54
C HIS A 8 3.67 9.40 -12.00
N HIS A 9 3.84 9.39 -13.29
CA HIS A 9 5.06 8.91 -13.87
C HIS A 9 6.21 9.86 -13.60
N GLN A 10 7.33 9.28 -13.16
CA GLN A 10 8.51 10.06 -12.91
C GLN A 10 9.53 9.75 -13.95
N LYS A 11 9.85 10.72 -14.75
CA LYS A 11 10.72 10.43 -15.80
C LYS A 11 12.12 10.42 -15.50
N GLU A 12 12.60 11.33 -14.74
CA GLU A 12 14.01 11.35 -14.53
C GLU A 12 14.43 10.53 -13.39
N ALA A 13 13.57 10.10 -12.54
CA ALA A 13 13.97 9.33 -11.40
C ALA A 13 14.19 7.91 -11.78
N ASP A 14 15.32 7.37 -11.46
CA ASP A 14 15.56 5.99 -11.74
C ASP A 14 15.00 5.08 -10.70
N MET A 15 14.68 5.59 -9.51
CA MET A 15 14.21 4.76 -8.43
C MET A 15 12.93 5.28 -7.91
N ALA A 16 12.02 4.37 -7.61
CA ALA A 16 10.75 4.75 -7.02
C ALA A 16 10.99 5.32 -5.62
N THR A 17 10.15 6.26 -5.23
CA THR A 17 10.17 6.79 -3.88
C THR A 17 9.64 5.74 -2.92
N ARG A 18 10.34 5.49 -1.83
CA ARG A 18 9.90 4.52 -0.85
C ARG A 18 8.91 5.16 0.10
N VAL A 19 7.82 4.46 0.35
CA VAL A 19 6.72 4.99 1.17
C VAL A 19 6.26 3.90 2.12
N GLU A 20 6.15 4.24 3.39
CA GLU A 20 5.74 3.28 4.40
C GLU A 20 4.22 3.25 4.53
N ILE A 21 3.64 2.04 4.45
CA ILE A 21 2.23 1.84 4.71
C ILE A 21 2.09 1.58 6.21
N ARG A 22 1.28 2.37 6.88
CA ARG A 22 1.12 2.27 8.32
C ARG A 22 -0.28 1.87 8.76
N CYS A 23 -1.25 1.91 7.85
CA CYS A 23 -2.62 1.53 8.17
C CYS A 23 -3.30 0.99 6.93
N ILE A 24 -4.38 0.28 7.11
CA ILE A 24 -5.18 -0.20 5.99
C ILE A 24 -6.65 -0.13 6.37
N ASN A 25 -7.51 -0.17 5.36
CA ASN A 25 -8.93 -0.41 5.57
C ASN A 25 -9.24 -1.76 4.95
N LYS A 26 -9.91 -2.60 5.71
CA LYS A 26 -10.20 -3.97 5.29
C LYS A 26 -11.65 -4.14 4.92
N SER A 27 -11.92 -5.14 4.09
CA SER A 27 -13.28 -5.56 3.80
C SER A 27 -13.52 -6.93 4.43
N ASP A 28 -14.77 -7.39 4.37
CA ASP A 28 -15.12 -8.70 4.88
C ASP A 28 -14.97 -9.79 3.85
N HIS A 29 -14.50 -9.46 2.67
CA HIS A 29 -14.39 -10.45 1.60
C HIS A 29 -13.30 -11.47 1.91
N ILE A 30 -13.45 -12.66 1.35
CA ILE A 30 -12.52 -13.74 1.58
C ILE A 30 -11.37 -13.73 0.57
N ASN A 31 -11.66 -13.32 -0.65
CA ASN A 31 -10.64 -13.36 -1.70
C ASN A 31 -9.54 -12.35 -1.43
N PRO A 32 -8.27 -12.76 -1.56
CA PRO A 32 -7.17 -11.85 -1.23
C PRO A 32 -7.22 -10.54 -1.98
N TYR A 33 -7.67 -10.56 -3.22
CA TYR A 33 -7.69 -9.33 -4.02
C TYR A 33 -8.81 -8.38 -3.63
N GLU A 34 -9.69 -8.81 -2.70
CA GLU A 34 -10.79 -7.96 -2.24
C GLU A 34 -10.67 -7.58 -0.76
N ARG A 35 -9.65 -8.09 -0.06
CA ARG A 35 -9.59 -7.88 1.37
C ARG A 35 -9.09 -6.51 1.78
N ILE A 36 -8.28 -5.88 0.95
CA ILE A 36 -7.72 -4.58 1.26
C ILE A 36 -8.44 -3.53 0.41
N LEU A 37 -9.09 -2.60 1.07
CA LEU A 37 -9.76 -1.51 0.38
C LEU A 37 -8.81 -0.35 0.16
N ASN A 38 -8.12 0.06 1.20
CA ASN A 38 -7.20 1.19 1.15
C ASN A 38 -5.94 0.90 1.92
N VAL A 39 -4.87 1.59 1.56
CA VAL A 39 -3.63 1.62 2.33
C VAL A 39 -3.33 3.07 2.62
N GLY A 40 -2.65 3.34 3.72
CA GLY A 40 -2.36 4.71 4.08
C GLY A 40 -1.13 4.83 4.94
N GLY A 41 -0.71 6.05 5.16
CA GLY A 41 0.46 6.33 5.97
C GLY A 41 0.58 7.80 6.28
N VAL A 42 1.78 8.20 6.67
CA VAL A 42 2.07 9.56 7.08
C VAL A 42 3.24 10.07 6.27
N ASN A 43 3.09 11.24 5.69
CA ASN A 43 4.17 11.88 4.94
C ASN A 43 5.23 12.42 5.88
N ALA A 44 6.38 12.76 5.34
CA ALA A 44 7.47 13.29 6.13
C ALA A 44 7.09 14.57 6.89
N ASP A 45 6.16 15.33 6.33
CA ASP A 45 5.73 16.59 6.98
C ASP A 45 4.61 16.38 7.99
N GLY A 46 4.24 15.14 8.27
CA GLY A 46 3.21 14.83 9.25
C GLY A 46 1.82 14.73 8.71
N THR A 47 1.59 15.05 7.45
CA THR A 47 0.26 14.92 6.87
C THR A 47 0.01 13.47 6.49
N ARG A 48 -1.26 13.10 6.37
CA ARG A 48 -1.63 11.72 6.08
C ARG A 48 -1.99 11.54 4.63
N TRP A 49 -1.81 10.33 4.14
CA TRP A 49 -2.19 9.98 2.77
C TRP A 49 -2.95 8.67 2.79
N LYS A 50 -3.73 8.45 1.76
CA LYS A 50 -4.49 7.21 1.60
C LYS A 50 -4.73 6.96 0.12
N LEU A 51 -4.57 5.71 -0.29
CA LEU A 51 -4.83 5.27 -1.66
C LEU A 51 -5.69 4.02 -1.61
N SER A 52 -6.52 3.84 -2.62
CA SER A 52 -7.21 2.56 -2.76
C SER A 52 -6.18 1.51 -3.15
N GLN A 53 -6.52 0.24 -2.97
CA GLN A 53 -5.61 -0.82 -3.37
C GLN A 53 -5.29 -0.73 -4.85
N THR A 54 -6.28 -0.44 -5.68
CA THR A 54 -6.07 -0.32 -7.12
C THR A 54 -5.10 0.81 -7.43
N GLU A 55 -5.23 1.94 -6.76
CA GLU A 55 -4.32 3.05 -6.97
C GLU A 55 -2.91 2.71 -6.54
N ALA A 56 -2.76 2.01 -5.42
CA ALA A 56 -1.44 1.62 -4.94
C ALA A 56 -0.78 0.64 -5.90
N ILE A 57 -1.56 -0.30 -6.43
CA ILE A 57 -1.04 -1.24 -7.42
C ILE A 57 -0.53 -0.48 -8.65
N HIS A 58 -1.31 0.50 -9.09
CA HIS A 58 -0.93 1.29 -10.24
C HIS A 58 0.38 2.02 -9.98
N CYS A 59 0.57 2.58 -8.79
CA CYS A 59 1.80 3.27 -8.45
C CYS A 59 3.01 2.34 -8.49
N ILE A 60 2.83 1.10 -8.07
CA ILE A 60 3.93 0.14 -8.10
C ILE A 60 4.26 -0.24 -9.55
N VAL A 61 3.23 -0.50 -10.34
CA VAL A 61 3.42 -0.90 -11.73
C VAL A 61 4.10 0.21 -12.53
N GLU A 62 3.77 1.47 -12.21
CA GLU A 62 4.37 2.61 -12.91
C GLU A 62 5.71 3.01 -12.33
N ASP A 63 6.20 2.29 -11.32
CA ASP A 63 7.47 2.61 -10.67
C ASP A 63 7.51 3.99 -10.03
N SER A 64 6.33 4.51 -9.64
CA SER A 64 6.28 5.80 -8.97
C SER A 64 6.63 5.67 -7.50
N TYR A 65 6.16 4.61 -6.86
CA TYR A 65 6.39 4.38 -5.44
C TYR A 65 6.73 2.92 -5.18
N LEU A 66 7.53 2.70 -4.15
CA LEU A 66 7.82 1.37 -3.66
C LEU A 66 7.35 1.36 -2.20
N PHE A 67 6.30 0.61 -1.93
CA PHE A 67 5.72 0.59 -0.60
C PHE A 67 6.39 -0.46 0.28
N TYR A 68 6.44 -0.18 1.57
CA TYR A 68 6.97 -1.14 2.53
C TYR A 68 6.23 -1.01 3.85
N VAL A 69 6.36 -2.02 4.69
CA VAL A 69 5.83 -1.99 6.05
C VAL A 69 6.97 -2.29 7.00
N ARG A 70 6.83 -1.87 8.26
CA ARG A 70 7.80 -2.24 9.28
C ARG A 70 7.19 -3.33 10.12
N GLN A 71 7.96 -4.39 10.31
CA GLN A 71 7.49 -5.51 11.08
C GLN A 71 8.59 -5.98 11.97
N GLU A 72 8.40 -5.86 13.29
CA GLU A 72 9.40 -6.27 14.28
C GLU A 72 10.75 -5.62 14.00
N GLY A 73 10.71 -4.34 13.64
CA GLY A 73 11.94 -3.60 13.39
C GLY A 73 12.54 -3.78 12.02
N LYS A 74 11.91 -4.60 11.19
CA LYS A 74 12.45 -4.85 9.85
C LYS A 74 11.56 -4.28 8.79
N ILE A 75 12.17 -3.90 7.68
CA ILE A 75 11.43 -3.40 6.52
C ILE A 75 11.10 -4.59 5.63
N VAL A 76 9.82 -4.72 5.29
CA VAL A 76 9.34 -5.76 4.39
C VAL A 76 8.61 -5.08 3.26
N TYR A 77 9.02 -5.36 2.04
CA TYR A 77 8.44 -4.67 0.89
C TYR A 77 7.10 -5.25 0.48
N VAL A 78 6.27 -4.35 -0.05
CA VAL A 78 4.95 -4.70 -0.55
C VAL A 78 5.06 -4.92 -2.05
N VAL A 79 4.49 -6.01 -2.52
CA VAL A 79 4.55 -6.36 -3.93
C VAL A 79 3.14 -6.61 -4.46
N VAL A 80 3.01 -6.65 -5.77
CA VAL A 80 1.74 -6.94 -6.42
C VAL A 80 1.70 -8.43 -6.70
N ALA A 81 0.67 -9.10 -6.20
CA ALA A 81 0.45 -10.51 -6.47
C ALA A 81 -0.74 -10.66 -7.41
N ASN A 82 -0.91 -11.84 -7.94
CA ASN A 82 -1.98 -12.12 -8.90
C ASN A 82 -2.66 -13.42 -8.55
N GLN A 83 -3.99 -13.41 -8.56
CA GLN A 83 -4.75 -14.62 -8.36
C GLN A 83 -5.85 -14.66 -9.41
N SER A 84 -5.78 -15.60 -10.31
CA SER A 84 -6.78 -15.77 -11.36
C SER A 84 -7.02 -14.49 -12.16
N GLY A 85 -5.95 -13.74 -12.38
CA GLY A 85 -6.05 -12.49 -13.15
C GLY A 85 -6.34 -11.27 -12.31
N TRP A 86 -6.61 -11.45 -11.02
CA TRP A 86 -6.90 -10.33 -10.13
C TRP A 86 -5.65 -9.95 -9.34
N LYS A 87 -5.30 -8.68 -9.37
CA LYS A 87 -4.10 -8.22 -8.69
C LYS A 87 -4.41 -7.73 -7.29
N TYR A 88 -3.49 -7.95 -6.39
CA TYR A 88 -3.65 -7.50 -5.01
C TYR A 88 -2.28 -7.27 -4.39
N LEU A 89 -2.28 -6.58 -3.24
CA LEU A 89 -1.04 -6.27 -2.53
C LEU A 89 -0.77 -7.32 -1.46
N LYS A 90 0.50 -7.65 -1.30
CA LYS A 90 0.94 -8.46 -0.18
C LYS A 90 2.40 -8.13 0.08
N THR A 91 2.96 -8.62 1.19
CA THR A 91 4.38 -8.42 1.42
C THR A 91 5.15 -9.60 0.85
N THR A 92 6.45 -9.43 0.72
CA THR A 92 7.29 -10.47 0.15
C THR A 92 7.35 -11.72 1.01
N THR A 93 6.99 -11.60 2.30
CA THR A 93 7.01 -12.75 3.20
C THR A 93 5.64 -13.39 3.39
N ASP A 94 4.60 -12.82 2.79
CA ASP A 94 3.25 -13.40 2.89
C ASP A 94 3.10 -14.58 1.95
N GLY A 95 2.16 -15.46 2.31
CA GLY A 95 1.77 -16.54 1.40
C GLY A 95 0.70 -16.04 0.45
N ASP A 96 -0.42 -16.77 0.37
CA ASP A 96 -1.50 -16.41 -0.54
C ASP A 96 -2.35 -15.27 -0.03
N GLN A 97 -2.36 -15.03 1.27
CA GLN A 97 -3.16 -13.97 1.87
C GLN A 97 -2.25 -12.84 2.29
N PRO A 98 -2.71 -11.59 2.23
CA PRO A 98 -1.87 -10.46 2.63
C PRO A 98 -1.90 -10.28 4.15
N ASP A 99 -1.47 -11.31 4.88
CA ASP A 99 -1.61 -11.33 6.33
C ASP A 99 -0.88 -10.21 7.05
N HIS A 100 0.29 -9.84 6.58
CA HIS A 100 1.03 -8.78 7.24
C HIS A 100 0.34 -7.44 7.06
N LEU A 101 -0.18 -7.17 5.88
CA LEU A 101 -0.92 -5.94 5.66
C LEU A 101 -2.20 -5.93 6.48
N LEU A 102 -2.87 -7.08 6.54
CA LEU A 102 -4.13 -7.15 7.27
C LEU A 102 -3.95 -6.97 8.76
N SER A 103 -2.74 -7.14 9.27
CA SER A 103 -2.50 -6.96 10.70
C SER A 103 -2.26 -5.50 11.07
N LEU A 104 -2.15 -4.61 10.10
CA LEU A 104 -1.95 -3.21 10.39
C LEU A 104 -3.20 -2.57 10.98
N PRO A 105 -3.05 -1.49 11.74
CA PRO A 105 -4.23 -0.82 12.29
C PRO A 105 -5.08 -0.23 11.20
N GLU A 106 -6.33 0.01 11.54
CA GLU A 106 -7.27 0.59 10.61
C GLU A 106 -6.91 2.04 10.34
N CYS A 107 -7.00 2.48 9.10
CA CYS A 107 -6.79 3.89 8.81
C CYS A 107 -7.91 4.70 9.42
N PRO A 108 -7.62 5.86 10.00
CA PRO A 108 -8.68 6.65 10.61
C PRO A 108 -9.74 7.05 9.58
N ALA A 109 -10.95 7.15 10.06
CA ALA A 109 -12.05 7.57 9.19
C ALA A 109 -12.12 9.08 9.04
N THR A 110 -11.23 9.81 9.66
CA THR A 110 -11.27 11.26 9.61
C THR A 110 -10.87 11.76 8.24
N LYS A 111 -11.03 13.05 8.04
CA LYS A 111 -10.67 13.56 6.76
C LYS A 111 -9.21 13.58 6.55
N TRP A 112 -8.84 13.54 5.36
CA TRP A 112 -7.46 13.42 4.94
C TRP A 112 -6.99 14.67 4.22
#